data_81c94ca6eaf151f3cb51ff794baadf84
#
_entry.id   81c94ca6eaf151f3cb51ff794baadf84
#
_cell.length_a   1.000
_cell.length_b   1.000
_cell.length_c   1.000
_cell.angle_alpha   90.00
_cell.angle_beta   90.00
_cell.angle_gamma   90.00
#
_symmetry.space_group_name_H-M   'P 1'
#
loop_
_entity.id
_entity.type
_entity.pdbx_description
1 polymer ?
#
loop_
_entity_poly.entity_id
_entity_poly.type
_entity_poly.pdbx_seq_one_letter_code
_entity_poly.pdbx_strand_id
1 'polypeptide(L)'
;MAGYSPDPDRANLMNFSKIYYEGGQCFITSKANADKIKSLDDANNSQYKIGAQTGSIQSKLAKQNTPDADNIDLSKVPDVIAEVISGKLDGAFMETIVAKSYQAQYPEIVIVCDVPYEQEGSAIGVNKDNEVLLAALNLIIDEAINDGSLQKFVDEAGILAIGDKYEGLLDDSGKVPGAPNAA
;
A
#
# COMPACT_ATOMS: atom_id res chain seq x y z
N MET A 1 -6.96 -3.07 -11.45
CA MET A 1 -6.37 -2.03 -10.58
C MET A 1 -5.93 -2.72 -9.30
N ALA A 2 -4.68 -2.64 -8.93
CA ALA A 2 -4.15 -3.36 -7.77
C ALA A 2 -3.03 -2.57 -7.05
N GLY A 3 -3.05 -1.22 -7.11
CA GLY A 3 -2.06 -0.39 -6.46
C GLY A 3 -0.62 -0.63 -6.98
N TYR A 4 -0.46 -0.88 -8.27
CA TYR A 4 0.88 -1.05 -8.83
C TYR A 4 1.62 0.28 -8.87
N SER A 5 2.74 0.38 -8.21
CA SER A 5 3.69 1.45 -8.47
C SER A 5 4.43 1.16 -9.78
N PRO A 6 4.50 2.10 -10.71
CA PRO A 6 5.37 2.00 -11.88
C PRO A 6 6.81 1.75 -11.41
N ASP A 7 7.45 0.76 -11.99
CA ASP A 7 8.80 0.33 -11.64
C ASP A 7 9.52 -0.09 -12.94
N PRO A 8 10.77 0.27 -13.17
CA PRO A 8 11.50 -0.06 -14.39
C PRO A 8 11.52 -1.55 -14.71
N ASP A 9 11.63 -2.42 -13.69
CA ASP A 9 11.63 -3.86 -13.89
C ASP A 9 10.27 -4.35 -14.40
N ARG A 10 9.17 -3.82 -13.81
CA ARG A 10 7.80 -4.11 -14.22
C ARG A 10 7.46 -3.50 -15.58
N ALA A 11 8.01 -2.33 -15.91
CA ALA A 11 7.82 -1.67 -17.19
C ALA A 11 8.34 -2.49 -18.37
N ASN A 12 9.23 -3.46 -18.14
CA ASN A 12 9.63 -4.42 -19.16
C ASN A 12 8.54 -5.44 -19.50
N LEU A 13 7.62 -5.71 -18.57
CA LEU A 13 6.59 -6.75 -18.69
C LEU A 13 5.20 -6.19 -19.02
N MET A 14 4.91 -4.94 -18.64
CA MET A 14 3.61 -4.30 -18.81
C MET A 14 3.74 -2.80 -19.07
N ASN A 15 2.72 -2.20 -19.66
CA ASN A 15 2.56 -0.76 -19.71
C ASN A 15 1.82 -0.28 -18.47
N PHE A 16 2.10 0.96 -18.05
CA PHE A 16 1.40 1.61 -16.94
C PHE A 16 0.56 2.78 -17.43
N SER A 17 -0.62 2.93 -16.87
CA SER A 17 -1.40 4.15 -17.01
C SER A 17 -0.70 5.33 -16.35
N LYS A 18 -1.27 6.53 -16.50
CA LYS A 18 -0.99 7.65 -15.61
C LYS A 18 -1.23 7.24 -14.16
N ILE A 19 -0.48 7.88 -13.25
CA ILE A 19 -0.71 7.74 -11.81
C ILE A 19 -2.10 8.30 -11.48
N TYR A 20 -2.93 7.48 -10.85
CA TYR A 20 -4.28 7.88 -10.43
C TYR A 20 -4.35 8.14 -8.93
N TYR A 21 -3.36 7.70 -8.16
CA TYR A 21 -3.30 7.90 -6.73
C TYR A 21 -1.84 8.04 -6.29
N GLU A 22 -1.53 9.12 -5.62
CA GLU A 22 -0.21 9.35 -5.02
C GLU A 22 -0.25 8.83 -3.58
N GLY A 23 0.35 7.67 -3.35
CA GLY A 23 0.43 7.03 -2.04
C GLY A 23 1.89 6.97 -1.58
N GLY A 24 2.15 7.45 -0.37
CA GLY A 24 3.47 7.37 0.27
C GLY A 24 3.77 5.97 0.79
N GLN A 25 5.05 5.74 1.06
CA GLN A 25 5.53 4.57 1.78
C GLN A 25 5.97 5.01 3.17
N CYS A 26 5.80 4.14 4.15
CA CYS A 26 6.23 4.41 5.52
C CYS A 26 6.86 3.19 6.16
N PHE A 27 7.58 3.44 7.23
CA PHE A 27 8.07 2.42 8.14
C PHE A 27 7.25 2.43 9.42
N ILE A 28 6.80 1.26 9.83
CA ILE A 28 6.02 1.04 11.05
C ILE A 28 6.77 0.17 12.04
N THR A 29 6.45 0.35 13.32
CA THR A 29 6.91 -0.52 14.41
C THR A 29 5.80 -0.73 15.43
N SER A 30 6.02 -1.56 16.45
CA SER A 30 5.11 -1.66 17.59
C SER A 30 5.44 -0.61 18.66
N LYS A 31 4.45 -0.26 19.51
CA LYS A 31 4.68 0.60 20.68
C LYS A 31 5.81 0.11 21.58
N ALA A 32 6.00 -1.22 21.67
CA ALA A 32 7.06 -1.82 22.48
C ALA A 32 8.47 -1.49 21.96
N ASN A 33 8.61 -1.23 20.66
CA ASN A 33 9.87 -0.92 20.01
C ASN A 33 10.01 0.56 19.62
N ALA A 34 8.95 1.37 19.72
CA ALA A 34 8.93 2.77 19.28
C ALA A 34 9.97 3.66 19.99
N ASP A 35 10.36 3.35 21.22
CA ASP A 35 11.43 4.07 21.91
C ASP A 35 12.82 3.73 21.41
N LYS A 36 12.99 2.57 20.78
CA LYS A 36 14.27 2.05 20.28
C LYS A 36 14.46 2.30 18.78
N ILE A 37 13.37 2.30 18.01
CA ILE A 37 13.39 2.46 16.57
C ILE A 37 12.64 3.74 16.22
N LYS A 38 13.39 4.83 16.02
CA LYS A 38 12.86 6.18 15.73
C LYS A 38 13.17 6.66 14.31
N SER A 39 13.97 5.88 13.59
CA SER A 39 14.40 6.16 12.22
C SER A 39 14.70 4.87 11.46
N LEU A 40 14.92 4.97 10.15
CA LEU A 40 15.41 3.85 9.35
C LEU A 40 16.84 3.44 9.74
N ASP A 41 17.66 4.39 10.18
CA ASP A 41 19.02 4.10 10.65
C ASP A 41 18.98 3.24 11.92
N ASP A 42 18.06 3.51 12.85
CA ASP A 42 17.87 2.67 14.04
C ASP A 42 17.38 1.27 13.65
N ALA A 43 16.48 1.19 12.64
CA ALA A 43 15.94 -0.07 12.15
C ALA A 43 16.98 -0.91 11.40
N ASN A 44 18.02 -0.28 10.83
CA ASN A 44 19.09 -0.96 10.10
C ASN A 44 20.09 -1.62 11.04
N ASN A 45 19.67 -2.66 11.74
CA ASN A 45 20.44 -3.36 12.74
C ASN A 45 20.25 -4.87 12.60
N SER A 46 21.35 -5.63 12.63
CA SER A 46 21.35 -7.08 12.46
C SER A 46 20.58 -7.87 13.54
N GLN A 47 20.18 -7.21 14.62
CA GLN A 47 19.36 -7.82 15.67
C GLN A 47 17.86 -7.71 15.38
N TYR A 48 17.47 -6.87 14.42
CA TYR A 48 16.07 -6.61 14.10
C TYR A 48 15.60 -7.41 12.88
N LYS A 49 14.34 -7.79 12.94
CA LYS A 49 13.60 -8.42 11.85
C LYS A 49 12.64 -7.42 11.25
N ILE A 50 12.84 -7.10 9.99
CA ILE A 50 12.06 -6.09 9.27
C ILE A 50 11.19 -6.77 8.21
N GLY A 51 9.88 -6.54 8.32
CA GLY A 51 8.89 -7.19 7.47
C GLY A 51 8.53 -6.39 6.23
N ALA A 52 8.14 -7.10 5.16
CA ALA A 52 7.46 -6.53 4.01
C ALA A 52 6.61 -7.59 3.32
N GLN A 53 5.69 -7.15 2.42
CA GLN A 53 4.97 -8.09 1.58
C GLN A 53 5.85 -8.60 0.44
N THR A 54 5.85 -9.92 0.24
CA THR A 54 6.59 -10.59 -0.84
C THR A 54 6.31 -9.97 -2.21
N GLY A 55 7.37 -9.65 -2.96
CA GLY A 55 7.27 -9.13 -4.33
C GLY A 55 6.72 -7.71 -4.45
N SER A 56 6.53 -7.00 -3.34
CA SER A 56 6.09 -5.62 -3.31
C SER A 56 7.26 -4.63 -3.44
N ILE A 57 6.93 -3.36 -3.61
CA ILE A 57 7.90 -2.26 -3.51
C ILE A 57 8.48 -2.18 -2.10
N GLN A 58 7.67 -2.45 -1.08
CA GLN A 58 8.09 -2.41 0.31
C GLN A 58 9.20 -3.43 0.61
N SER A 59 9.19 -4.61 -0.03
CA SER A 59 10.28 -5.59 0.08
C SER A 59 11.59 -5.06 -0.53
N LYS A 60 11.51 -4.30 -1.64
CA LYS A 60 12.70 -3.62 -2.21
C LYS A 60 13.20 -2.52 -1.28
N LEU A 61 12.30 -1.69 -0.76
CA LEU A 61 12.63 -0.60 0.16
C LEU A 61 13.26 -1.11 1.45
N ALA A 62 12.77 -2.24 1.99
CA ALA A 62 13.36 -2.88 3.15
C ALA A 62 14.84 -3.22 2.90
N LYS A 63 15.13 -3.90 1.81
CA LYS A 63 16.50 -4.30 1.42
C LYS A 63 17.42 -3.11 1.12
N GLN A 64 16.85 -1.99 0.64
CA GLN A 64 17.61 -0.78 0.34
C GLN A 64 17.91 0.06 1.59
N ASN A 65 16.93 0.20 2.49
CA ASN A 65 17.02 1.11 3.63
C ASN A 65 17.44 0.41 4.93
N THR A 66 17.27 -0.91 5.02
CA THR A 66 17.67 -1.70 6.18
C THR A 66 18.47 -2.94 5.76
N PRO A 67 19.59 -2.77 5.00
CA PRO A 67 20.36 -3.89 4.45
C PRO A 67 21.05 -4.76 5.52
N ASP A 68 21.31 -4.21 6.70
CA ASP A 68 21.96 -4.94 7.79
C ASP A 68 20.96 -5.72 8.66
N ALA A 69 19.65 -5.41 8.56
CA ALA A 69 18.60 -6.11 9.27
C ALA A 69 18.24 -7.44 8.60
N ASP A 70 17.59 -8.34 9.37
CA ASP A 70 17.01 -9.56 8.83
C ASP A 70 15.68 -9.24 8.13
N ASN A 71 15.71 -9.11 6.80
CA ASN A 71 14.55 -8.73 5.99
C ASN A 71 13.67 -9.94 5.69
N ILE A 72 12.45 -9.96 6.24
CA ILE A 72 11.48 -11.06 6.17
C ILE A 72 10.34 -10.69 5.23
N ASP A 73 10.19 -11.45 4.15
CA ASP A 73 9.08 -11.30 3.21
C ASP A 73 7.92 -12.24 3.56
N LEU A 74 6.73 -11.69 3.82
CA LEU A 74 5.50 -12.44 4.09
C LEU A 74 4.49 -12.26 2.94
N SER A 75 3.68 -13.28 2.68
CA SER A 75 2.77 -13.28 1.53
C SER A 75 1.60 -12.30 1.64
N LYS A 76 1.18 -11.94 2.86
CA LYS A 76 0.01 -11.10 3.11
C LYS A 76 0.30 -9.99 4.09
N VAL A 77 -0.24 -8.80 3.81
CA VAL A 77 -0.14 -7.63 4.70
C VAL A 77 -0.70 -7.89 6.11
N PRO A 78 -1.87 -8.54 6.30
CA PRO A 78 -2.36 -8.87 7.64
C PRO A 78 -1.39 -9.71 8.47
N ASP A 79 -0.64 -10.62 7.85
CA ASP A 79 0.36 -11.43 8.54
C ASP A 79 1.55 -10.57 8.99
N VAL A 80 1.99 -9.61 8.15
CA VAL A 80 3.04 -8.64 8.52
C VAL A 80 2.61 -7.84 9.76
N ILE A 81 1.39 -7.33 9.76
CA ILE A 81 0.83 -6.55 10.88
C ILE A 81 0.77 -7.40 12.15
N ALA A 82 0.24 -8.62 12.06
CA ALA A 82 0.13 -9.53 13.20
C ALA A 82 1.52 -9.86 13.80
N GLU A 83 2.53 -10.02 12.97
CA GLU A 83 3.90 -10.29 13.42
C GLU A 83 4.58 -9.06 14.03
N VAL A 84 4.31 -7.84 13.56
CA VAL A 84 4.76 -6.59 14.19
C VAL A 84 4.09 -6.43 15.58
N ILE A 85 2.78 -6.64 15.67
CA ILE A 85 2.05 -6.54 16.95
C ILE A 85 2.54 -7.57 17.97
N SER A 86 2.78 -8.80 17.52
CA SER A 86 3.25 -9.88 18.41
C SER A 86 4.75 -9.80 18.75
N GLY A 87 5.49 -8.86 18.15
CA GLY A 87 6.93 -8.70 18.38
C GLY A 87 7.81 -9.75 17.70
N LYS A 88 7.28 -10.51 16.73
CA LYS A 88 8.08 -11.41 15.89
C LYS A 88 8.84 -10.63 14.82
N LEU A 89 8.26 -9.53 14.35
CA LEU A 89 8.93 -8.50 13.56
C LEU A 89 9.11 -7.25 14.41
N ASP A 90 10.27 -6.62 14.31
CA ASP A 90 10.59 -5.39 15.03
C ASP A 90 10.01 -4.16 14.32
N GLY A 91 9.80 -4.24 13.01
CA GLY A 91 9.15 -3.23 12.20
C GLY A 91 8.82 -3.75 10.81
N ALA A 92 8.19 -2.92 9.99
CA ALA A 92 7.85 -3.27 8.63
C ALA A 92 7.73 -2.05 7.71
N PHE A 93 8.01 -2.26 6.42
CA PHE A 93 7.72 -1.29 5.37
C PHE A 93 6.29 -1.53 4.84
N MET A 94 5.55 -0.43 4.65
CA MET A 94 4.15 -0.48 4.26
C MET A 94 3.73 0.77 3.48
N GLU A 95 2.67 0.67 2.69
CA GLU A 95 2.02 1.84 2.12
C GLU A 95 1.36 2.68 3.22
N THR A 96 1.55 4.01 3.19
CA THR A 96 1.15 4.91 4.28
C THR A 96 -0.35 4.86 4.58
N ILE A 97 -1.22 4.77 3.55
CA ILE A 97 -2.67 4.69 3.76
C ILE A 97 -3.07 3.38 4.45
N VAL A 98 -2.42 2.28 4.07
CA VAL A 98 -2.63 0.96 4.67
C VAL A 98 -2.17 0.98 6.13
N ALA A 99 -1.00 1.55 6.41
CA ALA A 99 -0.48 1.69 7.77
C ALA A 99 -1.42 2.52 8.66
N LYS A 100 -1.94 3.65 8.16
CA LYS A 100 -2.93 4.48 8.88
C LYS A 100 -4.22 3.74 9.19
N SER A 101 -4.71 2.94 8.24
CA SER A 101 -5.90 2.11 8.43
C SER A 101 -5.69 1.06 9.54
N TYR A 102 -4.55 0.38 9.54
CA TYR A 102 -4.22 -0.56 10.60
C TYR A 102 -3.95 0.12 11.94
N GLN A 103 -3.30 1.28 11.97
CA GLN A 103 -3.08 2.05 13.21
C GLN A 103 -4.39 2.48 13.86
N ALA A 104 -5.42 2.80 13.07
CA ALA A 104 -6.75 3.14 13.59
C ALA A 104 -7.43 1.95 14.29
N GLN A 105 -7.20 0.71 13.79
CA GLN A 105 -7.75 -0.51 14.36
C GLN A 105 -6.89 -1.09 15.48
N TYR A 106 -5.58 -0.96 15.35
CA TYR A 106 -4.57 -1.52 16.27
C TYR A 106 -3.68 -0.40 16.82
N PRO A 107 -4.04 0.20 17.97
CA PRO A 107 -3.28 1.28 18.57
C PRO A 107 -1.84 0.92 18.94
N GLU A 108 -1.48 -0.36 18.89
CA GLU A 108 -0.11 -0.85 19.09
C GLU A 108 0.82 -0.50 17.92
N ILE A 109 0.28 -0.22 16.75
CA ILE A 109 1.07 0.17 15.56
C ILE A 109 1.47 1.63 15.66
N VAL A 110 2.73 1.90 15.40
CA VAL A 110 3.31 3.25 15.35
C VAL A 110 3.92 3.47 13.98
N ILE A 111 3.52 4.51 13.28
CA ILE A 111 4.19 4.97 12.07
C ILE A 111 5.40 5.79 12.53
N VAL A 112 6.60 5.34 12.15
CA VAL A 112 7.88 5.93 12.57
C VAL A 112 8.26 7.10 11.69
N CYS A 113 8.29 6.85 10.37
CA CYS A 113 8.68 7.86 9.38
C CYS A 113 8.14 7.51 8.00
N ASP A 114 8.05 8.52 7.14
CA ASP A 114 7.84 8.34 5.71
C ASP A 114 9.14 7.81 5.08
N VAL A 115 8.97 6.96 4.07
CA VAL A 115 10.07 6.37 3.31
C VAL A 115 10.08 6.97 1.91
N PRO A 116 11.10 7.76 1.54
CA PRO A 116 11.21 8.30 0.20
C PRO A 116 11.26 7.20 -0.85
N TYR A 117 10.50 7.38 -1.94
CA TYR A 117 10.48 6.48 -3.07
C TYR A 117 10.36 7.27 -4.38
N GLU A 118 11.21 6.95 -5.36
CA GLU A 118 11.37 7.75 -6.59
C GLU A 118 10.12 7.83 -7.48
N GLN A 119 9.19 6.88 -7.33
CA GLN A 119 7.96 6.81 -8.11
C GLN A 119 6.76 6.68 -7.17
N GLU A 120 6.41 7.79 -6.56
CA GLU A 120 5.32 7.87 -5.62
C GLU A 120 3.98 7.83 -6.34
N GLY A 121 3.31 6.67 -6.33
CA GLY A 121 1.95 6.58 -6.80
C GLY A 121 1.54 5.24 -7.35
N SER A 122 0.23 5.09 -7.53
CA SER A 122 -0.42 3.91 -8.06
C SER A 122 -0.89 4.13 -9.49
N ALA A 123 -0.56 3.19 -10.37
CA ALA A 123 -1.01 3.15 -11.75
C ALA A 123 -1.71 1.82 -12.08
N ILE A 124 -2.36 1.77 -13.23
CA ILE A 124 -3.01 0.55 -13.73
C ILE A 124 -2.02 -0.16 -14.65
N GLY A 125 -1.66 -1.40 -14.31
CA GLY A 125 -0.87 -2.27 -15.21
C GLY A 125 -1.74 -2.78 -16.37
N VAL A 126 -1.25 -2.65 -17.59
CA VAL A 126 -1.92 -3.05 -18.83
C VAL A 126 -0.95 -3.90 -19.65
N ASN A 127 -1.45 -4.95 -20.32
CA ASN A 127 -0.64 -5.74 -21.24
C ASN A 127 -0.01 -4.83 -22.30
N LYS A 128 1.27 -5.07 -22.62
CA LYS A 128 2.05 -4.25 -23.57
C LYS A 128 1.40 -4.10 -24.94
N ASP A 129 0.70 -5.13 -25.40
CA ASP A 129 0.06 -5.16 -26.72
C ASP A 129 -1.31 -4.45 -26.74
N ASN A 130 -1.78 -3.94 -25.60
CA ASN A 130 -3.12 -3.33 -25.48
C ASN A 130 -3.04 -1.80 -25.32
N GLU A 131 -2.48 -1.14 -26.32
CA GLU A 131 -2.35 0.32 -26.36
C GLU A 131 -3.70 1.05 -26.37
N VAL A 132 -4.71 0.43 -26.99
CA VAL A 132 -6.07 1.01 -27.04
C VAL A 132 -6.68 1.10 -25.64
N LEU A 133 -6.55 0.05 -24.84
CA LEU A 133 -7.00 0.06 -23.45
C LEU A 133 -6.20 1.07 -22.62
N LEU A 134 -4.89 1.14 -22.81
CA LEU A 134 -4.04 2.10 -22.12
C LEU A 134 -4.46 3.54 -22.40
N ALA A 135 -4.70 3.86 -23.67
CA ALA A 135 -5.15 5.20 -24.07
C ALA A 135 -6.53 5.54 -23.45
N ALA A 136 -7.48 4.61 -23.48
CA ALA A 136 -8.79 4.79 -22.89
C ALA A 136 -8.73 5.01 -21.37
N LEU A 137 -7.91 4.23 -20.67
CA LEU A 137 -7.70 4.38 -19.23
C LEU A 137 -7.08 5.73 -18.87
N ASN A 138 -6.10 6.18 -19.66
CA ASN A 138 -5.48 7.50 -19.42
C ASN A 138 -6.47 8.65 -19.62
N LEU A 139 -7.37 8.56 -20.59
CA LEU A 139 -8.43 9.55 -20.78
C LEU A 139 -9.40 9.59 -19.59
N ILE A 140 -9.82 8.42 -19.12
CA ILE A 140 -10.72 8.30 -17.94
C ILE A 140 -10.04 8.85 -16.68
N ILE A 141 -8.75 8.57 -16.48
CA ILE A 141 -8.00 9.10 -15.34
C ILE A 141 -7.89 10.61 -15.43
N ASP A 142 -7.57 11.16 -16.60
CA ASP A 142 -7.51 12.62 -16.80
C ASP A 142 -8.87 13.28 -16.52
N GLU A 143 -9.96 12.71 -17.00
CA GLU A 143 -11.30 13.20 -16.74
C GLU A 143 -11.63 13.18 -15.25
N ALA A 144 -11.36 12.06 -14.57
CA ALA A 144 -11.62 11.90 -13.14
C ALA A 144 -10.76 12.81 -12.24
N ILE A 145 -9.53 13.14 -12.68
CA ILE A 145 -8.69 14.14 -12.00
C ILE A 145 -9.28 15.54 -12.21
N ASN A 146 -9.64 15.89 -13.46
CA ASN A 146 -10.08 17.21 -13.82
C ASN A 146 -11.46 17.59 -13.24
N ASP A 147 -12.36 16.62 -13.10
CA ASP A 147 -13.69 16.83 -12.51
C ASP A 147 -13.74 16.65 -11.00
N GLY A 148 -12.62 16.21 -10.38
CA GLY A 148 -12.47 16.00 -8.95
C GLY A 148 -13.11 14.69 -8.44
N SER A 149 -13.67 13.85 -9.31
CA SER A 149 -14.30 12.59 -8.90
C SER A 149 -13.29 11.60 -8.31
N LEU A 150 -12.05 11.61 -8.81
CA LEU A 150 -11.00 10.76 -8.27
C LEU A 150 -10.69 11.08 -6.81
N GLN A 151 -10.55 12.37 -6.46
CA GLN A 151 -10.29 12.77 -5.08
C GLN A 151 -11.45 12.37 -4.17
N LYS A 152 -12.69 12.56 -4.64
CA LYS A 152 -13.88 12.11 -3.91
C LYS A 152 -13.86 10.60 -3.63
N PHE A 153 -13.48 9.78 -4.60
CA PHE A 153 -13.37 8.32 -4.41
C PHE A 153 -12.26 7.95 -3.41
N VAL A 154 -11.14 8.67 -3.42
CA VAL A 154 -10.05 8.48 -2.44
C VAL A 154 -10.53 8.81 -1.02
N ASP A 155 -11.23 9.94 -0.86
CA ASP A 155 -11.76 10.38 0.44
C ASP A 155 -12.80 9.38 0.97
N GLU A 156 -13.73 8.93 0.14
CA GLU A 156 -14.73 7.93 0.48
C GLU A 156 -14.08 6.59 0.87
N ALA A 157 -13.10 6.13 0.08
CA ALA A 157 -12.36 4.91 0.37
C ALA A 157 -11.56 5.02 1.69
N GLY A 158 -10.97 6.20 1.97
CA GLY A 158 -10.29 6.48 3.22
C GLY A 158 -11.20 6.38 4.45
N ILE A 159 -12.41 6.91 4.35
CA ILE A 159 -13.42 6.81 5.41
C ILE A 159 -13.81 5.34 5.63
N LEU A 160 -14.04 4.59 4.57
CA LEU A 160 -14.39 3.17 4.65
C LEU A 160 -13.26 2.32 5.23
N ALA A 161 -12.00 2.64 4.92
CA ALA A 161 -10.84 1.91 5.43
C ALA A 161 -10.60 2.12 6.94
N ILE A 162 -11.04 3.25 7.50
CA ILE A 162 -10.94 3.57 8.93
C ILE A 162 -12.15 3.05 9.71
N GLY A 163 -13.28 2.84 9.04
CA GLY A 163 -14.52 2.38 9.67
C GLY A 163 -14.49 0.89 10.00
N ASP A 164 -15.01 0.53 11.17
CA ASP A 164 -15.14 -0.86 11.64
C ASP A 164 -16.05 -1.73 10.75
N LYS A 165 -16.67 -1.17 9.73
CA LYS A 165 -17.78 -1.86 9.07
C LYS A 165 -17.89 -1.51 7.59
N TYR A 166 -17.74 -2.51 6.75
CA TYR A 166 -18.34 -2.56 5.41
C TYR A 166 -19.88 -2.63 5.44
N GLU A 167 -20.50 -2.27 6.58
CA GLU A 167 -21.97 -2.22 6.71
C GLU A 167 -22.53 -1.16 5.77
N GLY A 168 -23.28 -1.59 4.78
CA GLY A 168 -23.91 -0.74 3.77
C GLY A 168 -23.26 -0.72 2.40
N LEU A 169 -22.07 -1.32 2.23
CA LEU A 169 -21.48 -1.51 0.89
C LEU A 169 -22.03 -2.72 0.14
N LEU A 170 -22.45 -3.73 0.87
CA LEU A 170 -23.04 -4.93 0.31
C LEU A 170 -24.48 -5.05 0.82
N ASP A 171 -25.38 -5.42 -0.06
CA ASP A 171 -26.74 -5.84 0.34
C ASP A 171 -26.70 -7.22 1.03
N ASP A 172 -27.84 -7.67 1.54
CA ASP A 172 -27.98 -8.97 2.22
C ASP A 172 -27.61 -10.17 1.33
N SER A 173 -27.44 -9.97 0.03
CA SER A 173 -26.98 -10.97 -0.95
C SER A 173 -25.47 -10.90 -1.21
N GLY A 174 -24.74 -9.97 -0.57
CA GLY A 174 -23.32 -9.76 -0.76
C GLY A 174 -22.97 -8.98 -2.04
N LYS A 175 -23.89 -8.20 -2.60
CA LYS A 175 -23.69 -7.37 -3.80
C LYS A 175 -23.67 -5.89 -3.46
N VAL A 176 -22.90 -5.12 -4.23
CA VAL A 176 -22.93 -3.65 -4.14
C VAL A 176 -24.28 -3.13 -4.66
N PRO A 177 -25.06 -2.38 -3.86
CA PRO A 177 -26.31 -1.81 -4.30
C PRO A 177 -26.12 -0.95 -5.56
N GLY A 178 -26.88 -1.25 -6.62
CA GLY A 178 -26.81 -0.51 -7.90
C GLY A 178 -25.72 -0.98 -8.86
N ALA A 179 -24.93 -2.01 -8.54
CA ALA A 179 -24.01 -2.60 -9.50
C ALA A 179 -24.80 -3.30 -10.64
N PRO A 180 -24.42 -3.10 -11.93
CA PRO A 180 -25.04 -3.81 -13.03
C PRO A 180 -24.81 -5.32 -12.85
N ASN A 181 -25.87 -6.11 -13.06
CA ASN A 181 -25.75 -7.56 -13.03
C ASN A 181 -24.72 -7.99 -14.08
N ALA A 182 -23.69 -8.74 -13.64
CA ALA A 182 -22.80 -9.41 -14.57
C ALA A 182 -23.62 -10.36 -15.44
N ALA A 183 -23.60 -10.13 -16.75
CA ALA A 183 -24.25 -10.98 -17.74
C ALA A 183 -23.45 -12.27 -17.94
#